data_71aaebbb70a25423a472f236e78a9fa1
#
_entry.id   71aaebbb70a25423a472f236e78a9fa1
#
_cell.length_a   1.000
_cell.length_b   1.000
_cell.length_c   1.000
_cell.angle_alpha   90.00
_cell.angle_beta   90.00
_cell.angle_gamma   90.00
#
_symmetry.space_group_name_H-M   'P 1'
#
loop_
_entity.id
_entity.type
_entity.pdbx_description
1 polymer ?
#
loop_
_entity_poly.entity_id
_entity_poly.type
_entity_poly.pdbx_seq_one_letter_code
_entity_poly.pdbx_strand_id
1 'polypeptide(L)'
;MLWRPHGMKITSIYRLAVVLVVSTASLFAQSKNQAPTLLPDSFAGWTITGKATTQTDPNAVDPTQAGILKEFGFKDASQATYANGDNHVTVKAARFADASGAYGAFTFYRQPQMKNEDIGNMAVSDNEVVLFFKTNVLVQAKFDKITAMTGAAARELAAQLPIVGGSAATLPTLPNYVPRQDIVPNTAKYIMGQTGYASSGFVLPAQVVDFTRGAEAIAVKTHAEGGIADLLLVSYPTPQIAMKKVKEFQAASPKDQNVTFAVKRTGPIVAAVSGAVSEKAARSILNDVNYEAEVTWNENTGLAKRDNIGNLVIAGMMLAGLIFVISVGTGAIFGFGRVFLRKILPERYAPKEQQSEFISLELKD
;
A
#
# COMPACT_ATOMS: atom_id res chain seq x y z
N MET A 1 -11.66 -45.13 66.55
CA MET A 1 -10.70 -44.51 65.63
C MET A 1 -11.46 -44.10 64.39
N LEU A 2 -11.95 -42.83 64.37
CA LEU A 2 -12.87 -42.33 63.35
C LEU A 2 -12.12 -41.61 62.25
N TRP A 3 -12.18 -42.12 61.04
CA TRP A 3 -11.57 -41.52 59.85
C TRP A 3 -12.55 -40.49 59.24
N ARG A 4 -12.22 -39.20 59.23
CA ARG A 4 -12.96 -38.12 58.54
C ARG A 4 -12.45 -37.93 57.16
N PRO A 5 -13.26 -37.97 56.10
CA PRO A 5 -12.80 -37.58 54.77
C PRO A 5 -12.75 -36.06 54.65
N HIS A 6 -11.62 -35.50 54.21
CA HIS A 6 -11.43 -34.08 53.88
C HIS A 6 -12.25 -33.75 52.62
N GLY A 7 -13.29 -32.95 52.78
CA GLY A 7 -14.10 -32.39 51.71
C GLY A 7 -13.29 -31.38 50.90
N MET A 8 -12.85 -31.78 49.73
CA MET A 8 -12.25 -30.89 48.74
C MET A 8 -13.27 -29.88 48.25
N LYS A 9 -13.08 -28.60 48.57
CA LYS A 9 -14.04 -27.53 48.27
C LYS A 9 -14.14 -27.35 46.72
N ILE A 10 -15.31 -27.55 46.16
CA ILE A 10 -15.68 -27.43 44.75
C ILE A 10 -15.28 -26.06 44.15
N THR A 11 -15.15 -25.02 44.97
CA THR A 11 -14.70 -23.69 44.58
C THR A 11 -13.27 -23.63 44.04
N SER A 12 -12.42 -24.64 44.38
CA SER A 12 -11.02 -24.69 43.89
C SER A 12 -10.93 -25.16 42.45
N ILE A 13 -11.85 -26.05 42.02
CA ILE A 13 -11.87 -26.60 40.66
C ILE A 13 -12.34 -25.55 39.64
N TYR A 14 -13.29 -24.70 40.02
CA TYR A 14 -13.73 -23.59 39.14
C TYR A 14 -12.68 -22.51 38.96
N ARG A 15 -11.87 -22.22 39.98
CA ARG A 15 -10.75 -21.30 39.89
C ARG A 15 -9.63 -21.84 38.98
N LEU A 16 -9.39 -23.13 38.99
CA LEU A 16 -8.37 -23.77 38.16
C LEU A 16 -8.82 -23.80 36.67
N ALA A 17 -10.10 -24.08 36.39
CA ALA A 17 -10.66 -24.10 35.03
C ALA A 17 -10.71 -22.72 34.42
N VAL A 18 -11.05 -21.66 35.17
CA VAL A 18 -11.06 -20.27 34.70
C VAL A 18 -9.65 -19.77 34.42
N VAL A 19 -8.67 -20.12 35.23
CA VAL A 19 -7.26 -19.75 35.02
C VAL A 19 -6.70 -20.46 33.77
N LEU A 20 -7.11 -21.69 33.46
CA LEU A 20 -6.64 -22.42 32.29
C LEU A 20 -7.22 -21.85 30.99
N VAL A 21 -8.48 -21.40 30.99
CA VAL A 21 -9.13 -20.78 29.82
C VAL A 21 -8.56 -19.38 29.54
N VAL A 22 -8.25 -18.61 30.59
CA VAL A 22 -7.63 -17.29 30.42
C VAL A 22 -6.18 -17.39 29.95
N SER A 23 -5.42 -18.41 30.39
CA SER A 23 -4.03 -18.60 29.94
C SER A 23 -3.92 -19.07 28.48
N THR A 24 -4.90 -19.79 27.94
CA THR A 24 -4.89 -20.19 26.53
C THR A 24 -5.28 -19.02 25.61
N ALA A 25 -6.12 -18.10 26.05
CA ALA A 25 -6.46 -16.87 25.29
C ALA A 25 -5.24 -15.94 25.15
N SER A 26 -4.33 -15.91 26.11
CA SER A 26 -3.13 -15.07 26.06
C SER A 26 -2.05 -15.57 25.10
N LEU A 27 -2.06 -16.84 24.73
CA LEU A 27 -1.09 -17.42 23.77
C LEU A 27 -1.44 -17.09 22.30
N PHE A 28 -2.67 -16.70 22.00
CA PHE A 28 -3.08 -16.25 20.67
C PHE A 28 -2.93 -14.74 20.44
N ALA A 29 -2.65 -13.95 21.47
CA ALA A 29 -2.59 -12.49 21.39
C ALA A 29 -1.18 -11.93 21.08
N GLN A 30 -0.16 -12.76 20.90
CA GLN A 30 1.20 -12.32 20.57
C GLN A 30 1.65 -12.69 19.15
N SER A 31 0.76 -12.70 18.18
CA SER A 31 1.19 -12.40 16.83
C SER A 31 1.45 -10.90 16.76
N LYS A 32 2.65 -10.46 17.14
CA LYS A 32 3.17 -9.16 16.71
C LYS A 32 2.88 -9.08 15.22
N ASN A 33 2.08 -8.09 14.79
CA ASN A 33 2.03 -7.60 13.43
C ASN A 33 3.43 -7.05 13.08
N GLN A 34 4.42 -7.94 12.95
CA GLN A 34 5.63 -7.58 12.24
C GLN A 34 5.19 -7.40 10.79
N ALA A 35 5.28 -6.17 10.31
CA ALA A 35 5.14 -5.92 8.89
C ALA A 35 6.03 -6.95 8.16
N PRO A 36 5.51 -7.61 7.11
CA PRO A 36 6.28 -8.62 6.39
C PRO A 36 7.64 -8.02 6.01
N THR A 37 8.70 -8.78 6.22
CA THR A 37 10.06 -8.36 5.85
C THR A 37 10.06 -7.97 4.37
N LEU A 38 10.64 -6.79 4.06
CA LEU A 38 10.69 -6.31 2.67
C LEU A 38 11.58 -7.17 1.79
N LEU A 39 12.63 -7.72 2.37
CA LEU A 39 13.65 -8.48 1.66
C LEU A 39 13.64 -9.94 2.11
N PRO A 40 13.69 -10.92 1.16
CA PRO A 40 13.78 -12.34 1.46
C PRO A 40 15.18 -12.72 1.95
N ASP A 41 15.29 -13.88 2.61
CA ASP A 41 16.58 -14.42 3.05
C ASP A 41 17.44 -14.94 1.87
N SER A 42 16.80 -15.32 0.75
CA SER A 42 17.49 -15.79 -0.45
C SER A 42 16.62 -15.64 -1.70
N PHE A 43 17.24 -15.49 -2.87
CA PHE A 43 16.59 -15.51 -4.19
C PHE A 43 17.59 -15.92 -5.27
N ALA A 44 17.20 -16.69 -6.26
CA ALA A 44 17.99 -17.08 -7.44
C ALA A 44 19.44 -17.53 -7.12
N GLY A 45 19.63 -18.26 -6.01
CA GLY A 45 20.96 -18.70 -5.56
C GLY A 45 21.77 -17.66 -4.80
N TRP A 46 21.24 -16.44 -4.60
CA TRP A 46 21.80 -15.42 -3.72
C TRP A 46 21.29 -15.64 -2.29
N THR A 47 22.17 -15.59 -1.32
CA THR A 47 21.85 -15.76 0.10
C THR A 47 22.29 -14.52 0.89
N ILE A 48 21.47 -14.07 1.83
CA ILE A 48 21.75 -12.88 2.63
C ILE A 48 23.02 -13.08 3.48
N THR A 49 23.91 -12.09 3.48
CA THR A 49 25.12 -12.05 4.30
C THR A 49 24.88 -11.13 5.50
N GLY A 50 24.47 -11.72 6.62
CA GLY A 50 24.13 -10.98 7.83
C GLY A 50 22.62 -10.69 7.96
N LYS A 51 22.26 -9.60 8.62
CA LYS A 51 20.86 -9.20 8.87
C LYS A 51 20.51 -7.98 8.01
N ALA A 52 19.30 -7.98 7.47
CA ALA A 52 18.75 -6.78 6.85
C ALA A 52 18.61 -5.65 7.89
N THR A 53 19.03 -4.45 7.51
CA THR A 53 18.80 -3.23 8.29
C THR A 53 17.49 -2.60 7.83
N THR A 54 16.65 -2.15 8.77
CA THR A 54 15.38 -1.49 8.45
C THR A 54 15.39 -0.07 9.01
N GLN A 55 14.92 0.90 8.22
CA GLN A 55 14.83 2.31 8.55
C GLN A 55 13.41 2.81 8.27
N THR A 56 12.85 3.61 9.19
CA THR A 56 11.55 4.26 9.04
C THR A 56 11.67 5.77 8.84
N ASP A 57 12.87 6.32 9.05
CA ASP A 57 13.16 7.73 8.78
C ASP A 57 13.73 7.87 7.36
N PRO A 58 13.06 8.61 6.46
CA PRO A 58 13.58 8.87 5.11
C PRO A 58 14.92 9.61 5.11
N ASN A 59 15.26 10.40 6.14
CA ASN A 59 16.58 11.02 6.25
C ASN A 59 17.71 9.99 6.45
N ALA A 60 17.42 8.86 7.09
CA ALA A 60 18.40 7.78 7.24
C ALA A 60 18.57 6.96 5.95
N VAL A 61 17.57 6.99 5.05
CA VAL A 61 17.59 6.27 3.77
C VAL A 61 18.29 7.08 2.68
N ASP A 62 17.89 8.35 2.51
CA ASP A 62 18.47 9.30 1.58
C ASP A 62 18.31 10.72 2.13
N PRO A 63 19.33 11.25 2.83
CA PRO A 63 19.26 12.58 3.46
C PRO A 63 18.98 13.71 2.47
N THR A 64 19.45 13.58 1.23
CA THR A 64 19.31 14.63 0.20
C THR A 64 17.92 14.64 -0.41
N GLN A 65 17.23 13.51 -0.43
CA GLN A 65 15.94 13.32 -1.07
C GLN A 65 14.80 13.00 -0.07
N ALA A 66 15.07 13.14 1.22
CA ALA A 66 14.09 12.81 2.28
C ALA A 66 12.75 13.56 2.11
N GLY A 67 12.77 14.81 1.66
CA GLY A 67 11.57 15.59 1.37
C GLY A 67 10.71 14.96 0.28
N ILE A 68 11.34 14.52 -0.80
CA ILE A 68 10.68 13.86 -1.93
C ILE A 68 10.13 12.48 -1.52
N LEU A 69 10.91 11.71 -0.77
CA LEU A 69 10.44 10.43 -0.23
C LEU A 69 9.19 10.60 0.64
N LYS A 70 9.14 11.65 1.47
CA LYS A 70 7.94 11.99 2.27
C LYS A 70 6.74 12.31 1.39
N GLU A 71 6.92 13.11 0.34
CA GLU A 71 5.86 13.44 -0.62
C GLU A 71 5.30 12.19 -1.32
N PHE A 72 6.14 11.19 -1.60
CA PHE A 72 5.72 9.90 -2.16
C PHE A 72 5.09 8.95 -1.11
N GLY A 73 4.94 9.38 0.15
CA GLY A 73 4.32 8.56 1.19
C GLY A 73 5.21 7.42 1.69
N PHE A 74 6.52 7.65 1.77
CA PHE A 74 7.48 6.68 2.32
C PHE A 74 7.04 6.13 3.68
N LYS A 75 7.19 4.82 3.87
CA LYS A 75 6.86 4.10 5.11
C LYS A 75 8.09 3.56 5.81
N ASP A 76 8.84 2.74 5.12
CA ASP A 76 10.07 2.15 5.60
C ASP A 76 10.95 1.70 4.43
N ALA A 77 12.22 1.42 4.72
CA ALA A 77 13.14 0.80 3.77
C ALA A 77 13.97 -0.27 4.48
N SER A 78 14.33 -1.30 3.74
CA SER A 78 15.26 -2.34 4.18
C SER A 78 16.45 -2.40 3.23
N GLN A 79 17.62 -2.65 3.79
CA GLN A 79 18.84 -2.88 3.03
C GLN A 79 19.51 -4.17 3.49
N ALA A 80 19.94 -4.97 2.53
CA ALA A 80 20.69 -6.20 2.78
C ALA A 80 21.74 -6.41 1.69
N THR A 81 22.81 -7.11 2.04
CA THR A 81 23.81 -7.62 1.10
C THR A 81 23.63 -9.12 0.95
N TYR A 82 23.72 -9.60 -0.29
CA TYR A 82 23.63 -11.02 -0.63
C TYR A 82 24.90 -11.46 -1.33
N ALA A 83 25.24 -12.72 -1.18
CA ALA A 83 26.35 -13.37 -1.87
C ALA A 83 25.91 -14.56 -2.71
N ASN A 84 26.58 -14.78 -3.84
CA ASN A 84 26.50 -15.97 -4.65
C ASN A 84 27.91 -16.32 -5.13
N GLY A 85 28.58 -17.25 -4.42
CA GLY A 85 30.02 -17.46 -4.53
C GLY A 85 30.79 -16.20 -4.13
N ASP A 86 31.68 -15.74 -4.99
CA ASP A 86 32.50 -14.53 -4.76
C ASP A 86 31.80 -13.23 -5.19
N ASN A 87 30.59 -13.29 -5.76
CA ASN A 87 29.88 -12.11 -6.20
C ASN A 87 28.92 -11.61 -5.10
N HIS A 88 28.76 -10.29 -5.03
CA HIS A 88 27.85 -9.65 -4.06
C HIS A 88 26.84 -8.77 -4.78
N VAL A 89 25.69 -8.60 -4.13
CA VAL A 89 24.66 -7.62 -4.51
C VAL A 89 24.14 -6.92 -3.25
N THR A 90 24.13 -5.61 -3.26
CA THR A 90 23.47 -4.80 -2.23
C THR A 90 22.08 -4.41 -2.71
N VAL A 91 21.06 -4.83 -1.99
CA VAL A 91 19.66 -4.55 -2.30
C VAL A 91 19.10 -3.56 -1.29
N LYS A 92 18.56 -2.45 -1.77
CA LYS A 92 17.75 -1.50 -1.01
C LYS A 92 16.31 -1.60 -1.51
N ALA A 93 15.37 -1.86 -0.61
CA ALA A 93 13.94 -1.87 -0.90
C ALA A 93 13.26 -0.80 -0.05
N ALA A 94 12.48 0.09 -0.67
CA ALA A 94 11.72 1.13 -0.01
C ALA A 94 10.22 0.91 -0.24
N ARG A 95 9.43 0.89 0.82
CA ARG A 95 7.98 0.73 0.78
C ARG A 95 7.29 2.08 0.93
N PHE A 96 6.29 2.30 0.10
CA PHE A 96 5.45 3.49 0.09
C PHE A 96 4.02 3.16 0.52
N ALA A 97 3.21 4.20 0.71
CA ALA A 97 1.81 4.05 1.08
C ALA A 97 1.01 3.27 0.02
N ASP A 98 1.32 3.52 -1.26
CA ASP A 98 0.65 2.94 -2.42
C ASP A 98 1.58 2.81 -3.63
N ALA A 99 1.05 2.29 -4.72
CA ALA A 99 1.78 2.10 -5.96
C ALA A 99 2.12 3.43 -6.67
N SER A 100 1.35 4.49 -6.45
CA SER A 100 1.64 5.83 -7.01
C SER A 100 2.90 6.40 -6.40
N GLY A 101 3.09 6.24 -5.08
CA GLY A 101 4.32 6.65 -4.40
C GLY A 101 5.55 5.88 -4.87
N ALA A 102 5.43 4.55 -5.03
CA ALA A 102 6.53 3.73 -5.57
C ALA A 102 6.85 4.08 -7.02
N TYR A 103 5.84 4.31 -7.85
CA TYR A 103 5.99 4.79 -9.23
C TYR A 103 6.68 6.15 -9.27
N GLY A 104 6.25 7.09 -8.43
CA GLY A 104 6.87 8.41 -8.32
C GLY A 104 8.35 8.31 -7.97
N ALA A 105 8.69 7.55 -6.93
CA ALA A 105 10.07 7.31 -6.53
C ALA A 105 10.88 6.62 -7.65
N PHE A 106 10.31 5.62 -8.34
CA PHE A 106 10.93 4.98 -9.50
C PHE A 106 11.26 6.00 -10.59
N THR A 107 10.29 6.85 -10.99
CA THR A 107 10.52 7.86 -12.01
C THR A 107 11.53 8.91 -11.59
N PHE A 108 11.60 9.21 -10.28
CA PHE A 108 12.55 10.16 -9.73
C PHE A 108 13.99 9.64 -9.78
N TYR A 109 14.24 8.39 -9.35
CA TYR A 109 15.59 7.81 -9.33
C TYR A 109 16.07 7.31 -10.71
N ARG A 110 15.13 7.04 -11.62
CA ARG A 110 15.46 6.64 -12.99
C ARG A 110 16.20 7.73 -13.72
N GLN A 111 17.29 7.34 -14.43
CA GLN A 111 18.10 8.24 -15.25
C GLN A 111 17.82 8.03 -16.75
N PRO A 112 17.97 9.06 -17.59
CA PRO A 112 17.66 8.96 -19.04
C PRO A 112 18.47 7.89 -19.78
N GLN A 113 19.74 7.65 -19.38
CA GLN A 113 20.64 6.69 -20.03
C GLN A 113 20.37 5.23 -19.67
N MET A 114 19.56 4.96 -18.63
CA MET A 114 19.24 3.59 -18.20
C MET A 114 18.42 2.86 -19.27
N LYS A 115 18.65 1.56 -19.41
CA LYS A 115 17.93 0.69 -20.34
C LYS A 115 16.69 0.12 -19.67
N ASN A 116 15.59 0.02 -20.42
CA ASN A 116 14.36 -0.60 -19.91
C ASN A 116 14.54 -2.11 -19.77
N GLU A 117 14.00 -2.66 -18.68
CA GLU A 117 14.02 -4.09 -18.33
C GLU A 117 12.59 -4.57 -18.04
N ASP A 118 12.37 -5.88 -18.23
CA ASP A 118 11.08 -6.53 -17.91
C ASP A 118 11.14 -7.19 -16.52
N ILE A 119 10.98 -6.37 -15.48
CA ILE A 119 11.04 -6.78 -14.06
C ILE A 119 9.99 -5.98 -13.28
N GLY A 120 9.19 -6.64 -12.45
CA GLY A 120 8.17 -6.01 -11.62
C GLY A 120 7.07 -5.31 -12.44
N ASN A 121 6.68 -4.10 -12.06
CA ASN A 121 5.76 -3.26 -12.84
C ASN A 121 6.50 -2.46 -13.92
N MET A 122 7.67 -1.92 -13.58
CA MET A 122 8.61 -1.28 -14.49
C MET A 122 10.02 -1.39 -13.92
N ALA A 123 11.01 -1.48 -14.81
CA ALA A 123 12.41 -1.55 -14.42
C ALA A 123 13.33 -0.87 -15.43
N VAL A 124 14.47 -0.42 -14.93
CA VAL A 124 15.58 0.08 -15.73
C VAL A 124 16.90 -0.45 -15.17
N SER A 125 17.90 -0.57 -16.02
CA SER A 125 19.25 -0.97 -15.61
C SER A 125 20.32 -0.02 -16.17
N ASP A 126 21.43 0.07 -15.44
CA ASP A 126 22.67 0.70 -15.85
C ASP A 126 23.80 -0.17 -15.30
N ASN A 127 24.97 -0.15 -15.91
CA ASN A 127 26.20 -0.95 -15.66
C ASN A 127 26.22 -1.89 -14.44
N GLU A 128 25.85 -1.43 -13.26
CA GLU A 128 25.87 -2.20 -12.00
C GLU A 128 24.52 -2.19 -11.27
N VAL A 129 23.59 -1.31 -11.67
CA VAL A 129 22.36 -1.06 -10.93
C VAL A 129 21.15 -1.53 -11.71
N VAL A 130 20.28 -2.29 -11.05
CA VAL A 130 18.93 -2.59 -11.50
C VAL A 130 17.95 -1.86 -10.56
N LEU A 131 17.17 -0.94 -11.12
CA LEU A 131 16.12 -0.20 -10.43
C LEU A 131 14.78 -0.68 -10.94
N PHE A 132 13.91 -1.14 -10.06
CA PHE A 132 12.56 -1.56 -10.41
C PHE A 132 11.58 -1.28 -9.28
N PHE A 133 10.29 -1.27 -9.59
CA PHE A 133 9.28 -1.29 -8.55
C PHE A 133 8.24 -2.38 -8.82
N LYS A 134 7.64 -2.87 -7.74
CA LYS A 134 6.52 -3.80 -7.77
C LYS A 134 5.48 -3.37 -6.75
N THR A 135 4.25 -3.15 -7.20
CA THR A 135 3.19 -2.56 -6.39
C THR A 135 3.70 -1.29 -5.66
N ASN A 136 3.76 -1.30 -4.35
CA ASN A 136 4.18 -0.14 -3.54
C ASN A 136 5.64 -0.25 -3.03
N VAL A 137 6.46 -1.12 -3.60
CA VAL A 137 7.86 -1.30 -3.21
C VAL A 137 8.79 -0.95 -4.36
N LEU A 138 9.67 0.02 -4.14
CA LEU A 138 10.80 0.35 -5.01
C LEU A 138 12.03 -0.44 -4.57
N VAL A 139 12.75 -1.03 -5.52
CA VAL A 139 14.00 -1.76 -5.27
C VAL A 139 15.13 -1.20 -6.13
N GLN A 140 16.26 -0.96 -5.50
CA GLN A 140 17.53 -0.69 -6.13
C GLN A 140 18.51 -1.80 -5.75
N ALA A 141 18.90 -2.60 -6.72
CA ALA A 141 19.88 -3.67 -6.56
C ALA A 141 21.19 -3.27 -7.25
N LYS A 142 22.26 -3.13 -6.46
CA LYS A 142 23.60 -2.85 -6.98
C LYS A 142 24.41 -4.12 -6.95
N PHE A 143 24.74 -4.64 -8.14
CA PHE A 143 25.55 -5.84 -8.35
C PHE A 143 27.01 -5.45 -8.55
N ASP A 144 27.92 -6.29 -8.08
CA ASP A 144 29.36 -6.14 -8.40
C ASP A 144 29.59 -6.25 -9.91
N LYS A 145 28.80 -7.09 -10.58
CA LYS A 145 28.84 -7.29 -12.02
C LYS A 145 27.47 -7.69 -12.57
N ILE A 146 27.02 -7.02 -13.61
CA ILE A 146 25.82 -7.43 -14.36
C ILE A 146 26.19 -8.54 -15.34
N THR A 147 25.42 -9.62 -15.31
CA THR A 147 25.55 -10.80 -16.16
C THR A 147 24.21 -11.10 -16.84
N ALA A 148 24.18 -12.03 -17.79
CA ALA A 148 22.94 -12.48 -18.40
C ALA A 148 21.92 -13.04 -17.37
N MET A 149 22.40 -13.54 -16.22
CA MET A 149 21.54 -14.09 -15.16
C MET A 149 20.98 -13.01 -14.21
N THR A 150 21.52 -11.79 -14.22
CA THR A 150 21.09 -10.70 -13.32
C THR A 150 19.61 -10.37 -13.51
N GLY A 151 19.12 -10.31 -14.74
CA GLY A 151 17.69 -10.07 -15.01
C GLY A 151 16.79 -11.18 -14.46
N ALA A 152 17.20 -12.45 -14.53
CA ALA A 152 16.48 -13.57 -13.95
C ALA A 152 16.45 -13.48 -12.42
N ALA A 153 17.60 -13.18 -11.80
CA ALA A 153 17.71 -12.99 -10.35
C ALA A 153 16.83 -11.84 -9.86
N ALA A 154 16.83 -10.72 -10.56
CA ALA A 154 15.99 -9.57 -10.20
C ALA A 154 14.48 -9.85 -10.36
N ARG A 155 14.08 -10.65 -11.37
CA ARG A 155 12.67 -11.11 -11.50
C ARG A 155 12.26 -12.01 -10.35
N GLU A 156 13.12 -12.93 -9.91
CA GLU A 156 12.84 -13.81 -8.78
C GLU A 156 12.75 -12.99 -7.48
N LEU A 157 13.66 -12.04 -7.26
CA LEU A 157 13.55 -11.11 -6.14
C LEU A 157 12.22 -10.36 -6.18
N ALA A 158 11.83 -9.81 -7.34
CA ALA A 158 10.56 -9.13 -7.52
C ALA A 158 9.36 -10.03 -7.23
N ALA A 159 9.43 -11.33 -7.56
CA ALA A 159 8.36 -12.29 -7.28
C ALA A 159 8.14 -12.50 -5.78
N GLN A 160 9.19 -12.40 -4.98
CA GLN A 160 9.16 -12.63 -3.52
C GLN A 160 8.82 -11.36 -2.70
N LEU A 161 8.74 -10.17 -3.33
CA LEU A 161 8.38 -8.95 -2.61
C LEU A 161 6.94 -9.02 -2.07
N PRO A 162 6.68 -8.41 -0.90
CA PRO A 162 5.32 -8.31 -0.38
C PRO A 162 4.42 -7.53 -1.35
N ILE A 163 3.20 -8.03 -1.55
CA ILE A 163 2.22 -7.44 -2.45
C ILE A 163 1.15 -6.75 -1.62
N VAL A 164 0.89 -5.48 -1.94
CA VAL A 164 -0.29 -4.75 -1.44
C VAL A 164 -1.46 -5.01 -2.39
N GLY A 165 -2.68 -5.04 -1.86
CA GLY A 165 -3.91 -5.23 -2.65
C GLY A 165 -4.83 -4.01 -2.61
N GLY A 166 -5.97 -4.11 -3.31
CA GLY A 166 -6.97 -3.06 -3.36
C GLY A 166 -6.50 -1.79 -4.08
N SER A 167 -7.05 -0.65 -3.69
CA SER A 167 -6.73 0.67 -4.29
C SER A 167 -5.26 1.05 -4.14
N ALA A 168 -4.58 0.57 -3.08
CA ALA A 168 -3.16 0.84 -2.87
C ALA A 168 -2.23 0.17 -3.91
N ALA A 169 -2.72 -0.80 -4.68
CA ALA A 169 -1.99 -1.44 -5.78
C ALA A 169 -2.21 -0.74 -7.13
N THR A 170 -3.14 0.22 -7.21
CA THR A 170 -3.50 0.89 -8.45
C THR A 170 -2.44 1.91 -8.85
N LEU A 171 -1.95 1.80 -10.07
CA LEU A 171 -1.01 2.77 -10.64
C LEU A 171 -1.71 4.10 -10.95
N PRO A 172 -1.00 5.23 -10.93
CA PRO A 172 -1.56 6.51 -11.31
C PRO A 172 -1.97 6.51 -12.79
N THR A 173 -3.06 7.18 -13.11
CA THR A 173 -3.58 7.26 -14.49
C THR A 173 -2.97 8.41 -15.30
N LEU A 174 -2.46 9.45 -14.64
CA LEU A 174 -1.90 10.63 -15.31
C LEU A 174 -0.82 10.31 -16.35
N PRO A 175 0.09 9.33 -16.16
CA PRO A 175 1.07 8.95 -17.17
C PRO A 175 0.47 8.48 -18.51
N ASN A 176 -0.76 7.99 -18.52
CA ASN A 176 -1.43 7.51 -19.73
C ASN A 176 -1.80 8.64 -20.70
N TYR A 177 -1.84 9.89 -20.20
CA TYR A 177 -2.16 11.08 -21.00
C TYR A 177 -0.91 11.77 -21.57
N VAL A 178 0.28 11.28 -21.23
CA VAL A 178 1.53 11.75 -21.86
C VAL A 178 1.57 11.24 -23.30
N PRO A 179 1.75 12.10 -24.31
CA PRO A 179 1.93 11.67 -25.69
C PRO A 179 3.04 10.63 -25.81
N ARG A 180 2.83 9.61 -26.61
CA ARG A 180 3.82 8.54 -26.78
C ARG A 180 4.91 8.86 -27.80
N GLN A 181 4.61 9.79 -28.70
CA GLN A 181 5.53 10.20 -29.76
C GLN A 181 6.46 11.29 -29.23
N ASP A 182 7.67 11.31 -29.75
CA ASP A 182 8.69 12.36 -29.53
C ASP A 182 9.15 12.55 -28.06
N ILE A 183 8.77 11.66 -27.15
CA ILE A 183 9.20 11.70 -25.75
C ILE A 183 10.67 11.28 -25.67
N VAL A 184 11.47 12.08 -24.94
CA VAL A 184 12.82 11.69 -24.57
C VAL A 184 12.75 10.54 -23.56
N PRO A 185 13.30 9.37 -23.85
CA PRO A 185 13.18 8.19 -23.00
C PRO A 185 13.62 8.46 -21.55
N ASN A 186 12.92 7.86 -20.59
CA ASN A 186 13.22 7.90 -19.16
C ASN A 186 13.27 9.29 -18.52
N THR A 187 12.77 10.36 -19.18
CA THR A 187 12.74 11.71 -18.62
C THR A 187 11.46 12.02 -17.86
N ALA A 188 10.41 11.22 -18.03
CA ALA A 188 9.16 11.43 -17.30
C ALA A 188 9.37 11.31 -15.78
N LYS A 189 8.98 12.36 -15.03
CA LYS A 189 9.03 12.45 -13.56
C LYS A 189 7.62 12.66 -13.03
N TYR A 190 7.11 11.69 -12.28
CA TYR A 190 5.83 11.81 -11.60
C TYR A 190 6.02 12.53 -10.27
N ILE A 191 5.14 13.46 -9.95
CA ILE A 191 5.35 14.46 -8.90
C ILE A 191 4.08 14.54 -8.05
N MET A 192 4.22 14.41 -6.74
CA MET A 192 3.11 14.44 -5.78
C MET A 192 3.19 15.63 -4.82
N GLY A 193 4.24 16.45 -4.91
CA GLY A 193 4.43 17.57 -3.99
C GLY A 193 5.39 18.63 -4.50
N GLN A 194 5.56 19.68 -3.70
CA GLN A 194 6.34 20.87 -4.07
C GLN A 194 7.84 20.58 -4.19
N THR A 195 8.40 19.70 -3.34
CA THR A 195 9.82 19.34 -3.36
C THR A 195 10.17 18.60 -4.65
N GLY A 196 9.36 17.60 -4.99
CA GLY A 196 9.50 16.87 -6.25
C GLY A 196 9.32 17.78 -7.47
N TYR A 197 8.37 18.72 -7.40
CA TYR A 197 8.16 19.70 -8.45
C TYR A 197 9.36 20.64 -8.66
N ALA A 198 9.91 21.16 -7.58
CA ALA A 198 11.10 22.02 -7.65
C ALA A 198 12.30 21.29 -8.30
N SER A 199 12.42 19.98 -8.08
CA SER A 199 13.48 19.18 -8.70
C SER A 199 13.26 18.90 -10.19
N SER A 200 12.04 19.11 -10.72
CA SER A 200 11.74 18.91 -12.14
C SER A 200 12.34 20.00 -13.04
N GLY A 201 12.63 21.17 -12.46
CA GLY A 201 13.14 22.32 -13.19
C GLY A 201 12.15 22.98 -14.14
N PHE A 202 10.84 22.66 -14.05
CA PHE A 202 9.83 23.30 -14.88
C PHE A 202 9.70 24.80 -14.52
N VAL A 203 9.45 25.61 -15.54
CA VAL A 203 9.58 27.09 -15.48
C VAL A 203 8.55 27.78 -14.56
N LEU A 204 7.38 27.16 -14.32
CA LEU A 204 6.36 27.74 -13.46
C LEU A 204 6.70 27.58 -11.98
N PRO A 205 6.35 28.56 -11.11
CA PRO A 205 6.48 28.40 -9.67
C PRO A 205 5.56 27.30 -9.12
N ALA A 206 6.05 26.54 -8.13
CA ALA A 206 5.29 25.44 -7.51
C ALA A 206 3.95 25.89 -6.91
N GLN A 207 3.87 27.13 -6.42
CA GLN A 207 2.66 27.72 -5.86
C GLN A 207 1.51 27.82 -6.89
N VAL A 208 1.85 28.00 -8.16
CA VAL A 208 0.85 28.05 -9.25
C VAL A 208 0.21 26.69 -9.46
N VAL A 209 0.99 25.60 -9.32
CA VAL A 209 0.49 24.21 -9.43
C VAL A 209 -0.44 23.87 -8.26
N ASP A 210 -0.06 24.28 -7.03
CA ASP A 210 -0.87 24.12 -5.81
C ASP A 210 -1.17 22.67 -5.43
N PHE A 211 -0.15 21.95 -5.03
CA PHE A 211 -0.26 20.55 -4.59
C PHE A 211 -1.13 20.36 -3.32
N THR A 212 -1.40 21.42 -2.57
CA THR A 212 -2.23 21.35 -1.34
C THR A 212 -3.67 20.92 -1.63
N ARG A 213 -4.12 21.01 -2.87
CA ARG A 213 -5.45 20.62 -3.33
C ARG A 213 -5.52 19.20 -3.90
N GLY A 214 -4.50 18.37 -3.64
CA GLY A 214 -4.44 17.01 -4.17
C GLY A 214 -4.13 16.96 -5.67
N ALA A 215 -3.36 17.92 -6.17
CA ALA A 215 -2.85 17.87 -7.54
C ALA A 215 -1.74 16.82 -7.64
N GLU A 216 -1.69 16.15 -8.78
CA GLU A 216 -0.59 15.29 -9.21
C GLU A 216 -0.04 15.82 -10.52
N ALA A 217 1.26 15.71 -10.73
CA ALA A 217 1.88 16.20 -11.93
C ALA A 217 2.82 15.18 -12.58
N ILE A 218 3.06 15.31 -13.87
CA ILE A 218 4.13 14.62 -14.57
C ILE A 218 4.84 15.63 -15.47
N ALA A 219 6.15 15.73 -15.30
CA ALA A 219 7.03 16.54 -16.15
C ALA A 219 7.83 15.61 -17.06
N VAL A 220 7.91 15.93 -18.35
CA VAL A 220 8.62 15.09 -19.33
C VAL A 220 9.26 15.98 -20.39
N LYS A 221 10.42 15.55 -20.91
CA LYS A 221 11.06 16.18 -22.05
C LYS A 221 10.57 15.56 -23.35
N THR A 222 10.28 16.41 -24.34
CA THR A 222 9.80 15.98 -25.65
C THR A 222 10.60 16.66 -26.78
N HIS A 223 10.91 15.92 -27.83
CA HIS A 223 11.49 16.49 -29.03
C HIS A 223 10.43 17.33 -29.76
N ALA A 224 10.83 18.45 -30.28
CA ALA A 224 9.97 19.36 -31.05
C ALA A 224 10.78 20.03 -32.15
N GLU A 225 10.09 20.63 -33.12
CA GLU A 225 10.74 21.46 -34.12
C GLU A 225 11.45 22.64 -33.42
N GLY A 226 12.76 22.69 -33.56
CA GLY A 226 13.60 23.71 -32.92
C GLY A 226 14.37 23.23 -31.68
N GLY A 227 14.05 22.05 -31.11
CA GLY A 227 14.80 21.53 -29.97
C GLY A 227 14.02 20.64 -29.03
N ILE A 228 14.35 20.70 -27.75
CA ILE A 228 13.66 19.94 -26.70
C ILE A 228 12.76 20.92 -25.93
N ALA A 229 11.50 20.53 -25.73
CA ALA A 229 10.54 21.21 -24.88
C ALA A 229 10.27 20.41 -23.60
N ASP A 230 9.94 21.11 -22.53
CA ASP A 230 9.44 20.53 -21.29
C ASP A 230 7.90 20.53 -21.34
N LEU A 231 7.29 19.37 -21.23
CA LEU A 231 5.85 19.18 -21.11
C LEU A 231 5.51 18.87 -19.65
N LEU A 232 4.61 19.64 -19.08
CA LEU A 232 4.02 19.42 -17.75
C LEU A 232 2.54 19.11 -17.91
N LEU A 233 2.10 18.00 -17.34
CA LEU A 233 0.68 17.71 -17.14
C LEU A 233 0.39 17.76 -15.65
N VAL A 234 -0.68 18.44 -15.27
CA VAL A 234 -1.16 18.50 -13.88
C VAL A 234 -2.61 18.03 -13.85
N SER A 235 -2.87 16.96 -13.11
CA SER A 235 -4.22 16.48 -12.87
C SER A 235 -4.75 17.07 -11.57
N TYR A 236 -5.96 17.61 -11.62
CA TYR A 236 -6.68 18.13 -10.46
C TYR A 236 -7.86 17.23 -10.13
N PRO A 237 -8.30 17.19 -8.87
CA PRO A 237 -9.43 16.33 -8.46
C PRO A 237 -10.74 16.63 -9.21
N THR A 238 -10.90 17.86 -9.71
CA THR A 238 -12.11 18.24 -10.47
C THR A 238 -11.79 19.14 -11.68
N PRO A 239 -12.59 19.04 -12.77
CA PRO A 239 -12.44 19.92 -13.92
C PRO A 239 -12.64 21.42 -13.58
N GLN A 240 -13.40 21.76 -12.54
CA GLN A 240 -13.61 23.13 -12.08
C GLN A 240 -12.35 23.74 -11.50
N ILE A 241 -11.55 22.96 -10.76
CA ILE A 241 -10.23 23.40 -10.27
C ILE A 241 -9.31 23.61 -11.45
N ALA A 242 -9.23 22.67 -12.38
CA ALA A 242 -8.42 22.79 -13.59
C ALA A 242 -8.78 24.03 -14.42
N MET A 243 -10.07 24.39 -14.52
CA MET A 243 -10.53 25.58 -15.22
C MET A 243 -10.03 26.89 -14.57
N LYS A 244 -9.93 26.94 -13.26
CA LYS A 244 -9.32 28.08 -12.55
C LYS A 244 -7.81 28.11 -12.77
N LYS A 245 -7.16 26.96 -12.63
CA LYS A 245 -5.71 26.80 -12.71
C LYS A 245 -5.16 27.13 -14.10
N VAL A 246 -5.84 26.81 -15.17
CA VAL A 246 -5.37 27.18 -16.52
C VAL A 246 -5.19 28.69 -16.66
N LYS A 247 -6.06 29.51 -16.04
CA LYS A 247 -5.92 30.98 -16.03
C LYS A 247 -4.72 31.42 -15.19
N GLU A 248 -4.49 30.79 -14.03
CA GLU A 248 -3.34 31.07 -13.18
C GLU A 248 -2.03 30.71 -13.90
N PHE A 249 -1.99 29.59 -14.63
CA PHE A 249 -0.84 29.19 -15.45
C PHE A 249 -0.56 30.21 -16.55
N GLN A 250 -1.60 30.67 -17.25
CA GLN A 250 -1.48 31.72 -18.26
C GLN A 250 -0.95 33.05 -17.68
N ALA A 251 -1.44 33.45 -16.51
CA ALA A 251 -1.00 34.67 -15.84
C ALA A 251 0.45 34.58 -15.33
N ALA A 252 0.92 33.39 -15.02
CA ALA A 252 2.29 33.10 -14.56
C ALA A 252 3.26 32.80 -15.72
N SER A 253 2.85 33.04 -16.97
CA SER A 253 3.70 32.84 -18.15
C SER A 253 5.07 33.52 -17.99
N PRO A 254 6.17 32.84 -18.34
CA PRO A 254 7.50 33.45 -18.31
C PRO A 254 7.56 34.72 -19.15
N LYS A 255 8.28 35.72 -18.67
CA LYS A 255 8.46 36.98 -19.39
C LYS A 255 9.65 36.94 -20.35
N ASP A 256 10.43 35.84 -20.35
CA ASP A 256 11.57 35.68 -21.25
C ASP A 256 11.06 35.44 -22.68
N GLN A 257 11.45 36.31 -23.61
CA GLN A 257 11.08 36.25 -25.03
C GLN A 257 11.66 35.03 -25.76
N ASN A 258 12.72 34.41 -25.20
CA ASN A 258 13.34 33.23 -25.79
C ASN A 258 12.66 31.92 -25.37
N VAL A 259 11.68 31.99 -24.46
CA VAL A 259 10.97 30.81 -23.94
C VAL A 259 9.52 30.87 -24.42
N THR A 260 9.19 29.98 -25.34
CA THR A 260 7.78 29.76 -25.71
C THR A 260 7.07 29.08 -24.54
N PHE A 261 5.91 29.61 -24.17
CA PHE A 261 5.05 29.03 -23.14
C PHE A 261 3.61 28.93 -23.66
N ALA A 262 3.05 27.74 -23.63
CA ALA A 262 1.69 27.47 -24.03
C ALA A 262 0.97 26.57 -23.02
N VAL A 263 -0.34 26.79 -22.84
CA VAL A 263 -1.18 26.06 -21.87
C VAL A 263 -2.48 25.64 -22.52
N LYS A 264 -2.91 24.42 -22.24
CA LYS A 264 -4.20 23.85 -22.65
C LYS A 264 -4.84 23.14 -21.46
N ARG A 265 -6.17 23.19 -21.35
CA ARG A 265 -6.94 22.36 -20.42
C ARG A 265 -7.72 21.29 -21.20
N THR A 266 -7.69 20.06 -20.69
CA THR A 266 -8.51 18.95 -21.16
C THR A 266 -9.07 18.20 -19.96
N GLY A 267 -10.39 18.22 -19.78
CA GLY A 267 -11.02 17.65 -18.58
C GLY A 267 -10.45 18.22 -17.26
N PRO A 268 -10.00 17.38 -16.33
CA PRO A 268 -9.36 17.77 -15.08
C PRO A 268 -7.85 18.07 -15.24
N ILE A 269 -7.29 17.88 -16.44
CA ILE A 269 -5.85 18.03 -16.70
C ILE A 269 -5.56 19.44 -17.26
N VAL A 270 -4.54 20.08 -16.71
CA VAL A 270 -3.89 21.27 -17.29
C VAL A 270 -2.54 20.84 -17.84
N ALA A 271 -2.34 21.00 -19.14
CA ALA A 271 -1.09 20.75 -19.83
C ALA A 271 -0.39 22.08 -20.12
N ALA A 272 0.91 22.15 -19.87
CA ALA A 272 1.76 23.30 -20.18
C ALA A 272 3.03 22.83 -20.90
N VAL A 273 3.42 23.55 -21.94
CA VAL A 273 4.67 23.34 -22.67
C VAL A 273 5.55 24.57 -22.49
N SER A 274 6.83 24.36 -22.22
CA SER A 274 7.83 25.40 -22.10
C SER A 274 9.12 25.00 -22.80
N GLY A 275 9.78 25.94 -23.49
CA GLY A 275 11.08 25.68 -24.13
C GLY A 275 11.41 26.65 -25.25
N ALA A 276 12.63 26.54 -25.80
CA ALA A 276 13.09 27.30 -26.96
C ALA A 276 12.60 26.66 -28.25
N VAL A 277 11.27 26.57 -28.43
CA VAL A 277 10.60 25.95 -29.57
C VAL A 277 9.60 26.91 -30.19
N SER A 278 9.14 26.67 -31.42
CA SER A 278 8.13 27.53 -32.05
C SER A 278 6.76 27.39 -31.35
N GLU A 279 5.94 28.46 -31.37
CA GLU A 279 4.54 28.38 -30.88
C GLU A 279 3.75 27.26 -31.55
N LYS A 280 3.97 27.04 -32.87
CA LYS A 280 3.33 25.97 -33.61
C LYS A 280 3.69 24.60 -33.04
N ALA A 281 4.96 24.37 -32.76
CA ALA A 281 5.44 23.13 -32.16
C ALA A 281 4.87 22.94 -30.72
N ALA A 282 4.86 23.98 -29.91
CA ALA A 282 4.28 23.91 -28.56
C ALA A 282 2.78 23.58 -28.58
N ARG A 283 2.02 24.19 -29.51
CA ARG A 283 0.60 23.89 -29.70
C ARG A 283 0.36 22.48 -30.23
N SER A 284 1.22 21.97 -31.13
CA SER A 284 1.16 20.57 -31.59
C SER A 284 1.27 19.60 -30.44
N ILE A 285 2.30 19.75 -29.58
CA ILE A 285 2.49 18.91 -28.39
C ILE A 285 1.24 18.94 -27.49
N LEU A 286 0.67 20.14 -27.24
CA LEU A 286 -0.53 20.27 -26.43
C LEU A 286 -1.75 19.61 -27.06
N ASN A 287 -1.87 19.60 -28.41
CA ASN A 287 -2.99 18.97 -29.07
C ASN A 287 -3.00 17.45 -28.95
N ASP A 288 -1.82 16.83 -28.76
CA ASP A 288 -1.68 15.40 -28.55
C ASP A 288 -2.05 14.99 -27.11
N VAL A 289 -2.16 15.97 -26.18
CA VAL A 289 -2.67 15.72 -24.82
C VAL A 289 -4.19 15.78 -24.84
N ASN A 290 -4.85 14.62 -24.77
CA ASN A 290 -6.30 14.50 -24.76
C ASN A 290 -6.75 13.69 -23.56
N TYR A 291 -7.70 14.24 -22.80
CA TYR A 291 -8.41 13.53 -21.76
C TYR A 291 -9.67 12.92 -22.35
N GLU A 292 -9.66 11.61 -22.54
CA GLU A 292 -10.85 10.83 -22.83
C GLU A 292 -11.37 10.28 -21.51
N ALA A 293 -12.57 10.70 -21.13
CA ALA A 293 -13.25 10.08 -19.99
C ALA A 293 -13.76 8.71 -20.46
N GLU A 294 -12.95 7.67 -20.33
CA GLU A 294 -13.47 6.31 -20.41
C GLU A 294 -14.38 6.09 -19.20
N VAL A 295 -15.68 6.19 -19.42
CA VAL A 295 -16.68 5.69 -18.47
C VAL A 295 -16.69 4.18 -18.62
N THR A 296 -15.71 3.52 -18.01
CA THR A 296 -15.72 2.07 -17.90
C THR A 296 -16.78 1.67 -16.90
N TRP A 297 -17.93 1.23 -17.40
CA TRP A 297 -18.99 0.60 -16.61
C TRP A 297 -18.52 -0.72 -15.95
N ASN A 298 -17.29 -1.10 -16.19
CA ASN A 298 -16.69 -2.36 -15.79
C ASN A 298 -15.26 -2.13 -15.28
N GLU A 299 -15.07 -1.12 -14.40
CA GLU A 299 -13.85 -1.09 -13.62
C GLU A 299 -13.82 -2.40 -12.86
N ASN A 300 -12.87 -3.25 -13.26
CA ASN A 300 -12.45 -4.36 -12.44
C ASN A 300 -11.84 -3.74 -11.17
N THR A 301 -12.74 -3.32 -10.26
CA THR A 301 -12.32 -2.91 -8.93
C THR A 301 -11.61 -4.13 -8.39
N GLY A 302 -10.28 -4.12 -8.44
CA GLY A 302 -9.44 -5.18 -7.94
C GLY A 302 -9.55 -5.28 -6.42
N LEU A 303 -10.80 -5.45 -5.97
CA LEU A 303 -11.11 -5.74 -4.58
C LEU A 303 -10.41 -7.06 -4.29
N ALA A 304 -9.33 -6.99 -3.52
CA ALA A 304 -8.72 -8.17 -2.97
C ALA A 304 -9.83 -9.05 -2.38
N LYS A 305 -9.66 -10.38 -2.41
CA LYS A 305 -10.66 -11.31 -1.83
C LYS A 305 -11.12 -10.89 -0.42
N ARG A 306 -10.27 -10.16 0.32
CA ARG A 306 -10.59 -9.61 1.65
C ARG A 306 -11.52 -8.39 1.63
N ASP A 307 -11.46 -7.58 0.59
CA ASP A 307 -12.23 -6.33 0.50
C ASP A 307 -13.57 -6.52 -0.22
N ASN A 308 -13.87 -7.75 -0.65
CA ASN A 308 -15.15 -8.09 -1.24
C ASN A 308 -16.22 -8.17 -0.16
N ILE A 309 -17.19 -7.25 -0.21
CA ILE A 309 -18.33 -7.18 0.73
C ILE A 309 -19.03 -8.55 0.83
N GLY A 310 -19.13 -9.31 -0.27
CA GLY A 310 -19.67 -10.67 -0.27
C GLY A 310 -18.90 -11.62 0.64
N ASN A 311 -17.56 -11.58 0.62
CA ASN A 311 -16.72 -12.37 1.50
C ASN A 311 -16.83 -11.96 2.97
N LEU A 312 -17.03 -10.67 3.24
CA LEU A 312 -17.27 -10.16 4.59
C LEU A 312 -18.60 -10.70 5.15
N VAL A 313 -19.65 -10.69 4.34
CA VAL A 313 -20.96 -11.25 4.72
C VAL A 313 -20.87 -12.76 4.98
N ILE A 314 -20.19 -13.52 4.10
CA ILE A 314 -19.97 -14.96 4.28
C ILE A 314 -19.16 -15.23 5.56
N ALA A 315 -18.12 -14.46 5.82
CA ALA A 315 -17.30 -14.58 7.04
C ALA A 315 -18.14 -14.28 8.30
N GLY A 316 -19.02 -13.28 8.24
CA GLY A 316 -19.97 -12.96 9.31
C GLY A 316 -20.98 -14.09 9.57
N MET A 317 -21.53 -14.69 8.51
CA MET A 317 -22.42 -15.85 8.62
C MET A 317 -21.71 -17.08 9.21
N MET A 318 -20.46 -17.34 8.77
CA MET A 318 -19.66 -18.44 9.34
C MET A 318 -19.38 -18.23 10.83
N LEU A 319 -19.03 -17.00 11.23
CA LEU A 319 -18.80 -16.66 12.64
C LEU A 319 -20.06 -16.84 13.47
N ALA A 320 -21.21 -16.34 12.98
CA ALA A 320 -22.50 -16.54 13.65
C ALA A 320 -22.87 -18.01 13.79
N GLY A 321 -22.66 -18.80 12.74
CA GLY A 321 -22.85 -20.27 12.76
C GLY A 321 -21.95 -20.96 13.79
N LEU A 322 -20.69 -20.56 13.87
CA LEU A 322 -19.74 -21.10 14.84
C LEU A 322 -20.17 -20.78 16.29
N ILE A 323 -20.59 -19.54 16.56
CA ILE A 323 -21.09 -19.12 17.87
C ILE A 323 -22.33 -19.94 18.23
N PHE A 324 -23.23 -20.15 17.28
CA PHE A 324 -24.44 -20.96 17.51
C PHE A 324 -24.10 -22.41 17.88
N VAL A 325 -23.21 -23.06 17.13
CA VAL A 325 -22.75 -24.44 17.40
C VAL A 325 -22.12 -24.55 18.81
N ILE A 326 -21.25 -23.59 19.17
CA ILE A 326 -20.62 -23.56 20.50
C ILE A 326 -21.68 -23.38 21.58
N SER A 327 -22.64 -22.49 21.37
CA SER A 327 -23.71 -22.22 22.35
C SER A 327 -24.62 -23.45 22.57
N VAL A 328 -25.00 -24.12 21.49
CA VAL A 328 -25.79 -25.37 21.57
C VAL A 328 -24.98 -26.48 22.22
N GLY A 329 -23.69 -26.63 21.85
CA GLY A 329 -22.81 -27.62 22.46
C GLY A 329 -22.61 -27.43 23.97
N THR A 330 -22.34 -26.20 24.38
CA THR A 330 -22.22 -25.87 25.82
C THR A 330 -23.53 -26.05 26.55
N GLY A 331 -24.65 -25.66 25.97
CA GLY A 331 -26.01 -25.88 26.54
C GLY A 331 -26.31 -27.37 26.71
N ALA A 332 -25.99 -28.20 25.70
CA ALA A 332 -26.16 -29.65 25.75
C ALA A 332 -25.29 -30.28 26.85
N ILE A 333 -23.98 -29.92 26.90
CA ILE A 333 -23.06 -30.44 27.93
C ILE A 333 -23.57 -30.07 29.33
N PHE A 334 -24.02 -28.83 29.53
CA PHE A 334 -24.56 -28.37 30.81
C PHE A 334 -25.89 -29.08 31.17
N GLY A 335 -26.79 -29.25 30.18
CA GLY A 335 -28.04 -29.96 30.34
C GLY A 335 -27.86 -31.43 30.68
N PHE A 336 -27.05 -32.15 29.90
CA PHE A 336 -26.72 -33.56 30.14
C PHE A 336 -25.93 -33.75 31.44
N GLY A 337 -24.98 -32.86 31.73
CA GLY A 337 -24.24 -32.87 32.98
C GLY A 337 -25.14 -32.74 34.19
N ARG A 338 -26.17 -31.85 34.14
CA ARG A 338 -27.12 -31.66 35.21
C ARG A 338 -28.02 -32.89 35.40
N VAL A 339 -28.51 -33.51 34.33
CA VAL A 339 -29.30 -34.73 34.36
C VAL A 339 -28.47 -35.91 34.92
N PHE A 340 -27.23 -36.05 34.46
CA PHE A 340 -26.33 -37.08 34.93
C PHE A 340 -25.98 -36.94 36.43
N LEU A 341 -25.67 -35.71 36.88
CA LEU A 341 -25.43 -35.42 38.29
C LEU A 341 -26.63 -35.69 39.19
N ARG A 342 -27.86 -35.43 38.68
CA ARG A 342 -29.12 -35.78 39.40
C ARG A 342 -29.28 -37.29 39.56
N LYS A 343 -28.80 -38.09 38.58
CA LYS A 343 -28.91 -39.55 38.63
C LYS A 343 -27.89 -40.17 39.59
N ILE A 344 -26.69 -39.58 39.71
CA ILE A 344 -25.59 -40.11 40.53
C ILE A 344 -25.65 -39.57 42.00
N LEU A 345 -26.11 -38.32 42.18
CA LEU A 345 -26.13 -37.64 43.47
C LEU A 345 -27.54 -37.08 43.77
N PRO A 346 -28.58 -37.94 43.97
CA PRO A 346 -29.98 -37.50 44.10
C PRO A 346 -30.19 -36.60 45.32
N GLU A 347 -29.49 -36.83 46.42
CA GLU A 347 -29.67 -36.05 47.68
C GLU A 347 -29.19 -34.58 47.57
N ARG A 348 -28.30 -34.24 46.65
CA ARG A 348 -27.79 -32.86 46.49
C ARG A 348 -28.47 -32.07 45.41
N TYR A 349 -29.17 -32.70 44.48
CA TYR A 349 -29.74 -32.07 43.28
C TYR A 349 -31.27 -32.29 43.16
N ALA A 350 -31.92 -32.87 44.21
CA ALA A 350 -33.37 -32.93 44.25
C ALA A 350 -33.96 -31.51 44.31
N PRO A 351 -35.01 -31.17 43.53
CA PRO A 351 -35.67 -29.91 43.67
C PRO A 351 -36.24 -29.80 45.09
N LYS A 352 -35.92 -28.73 45.81
CA LYS A 352 -36.66 -28.37 47.01
C LYS A 352 -38.11 -28.15 46.59
N GLU A 353 -39.03 -28.94 47.14
CA GLU A 353 -40.48 -28.66 46.99
C GLU A 353 -40.67 -27.21 47.45
N GLN A 354 -41.10 -26.36 46.54
CA GLN A 354 -41.66 -25.06 46.91
C GLN A 354 -43.01 -25.39 47.57
N GLN A 355 -43.05 -25.34 48.87
CA GLN A 355 -44.34 -25.23 49.58
C GLN A 355 -44.98 -23.93 49.05
N SER A 356 -45.97 -24.09 48.21
CA SER A 356 -46.89 -23.01 47.86
C SER A 356 -47.66 -22.65 49.12
N GLU A 357 -47.24 -21.62 49.84
CA GLU A 357 -48.08 -20.94 50.84
C GLU A 357 -49.25 -20.33 50.07
N PHE A 358 -50.36 -21.01 50.09
CA PHE A 358 -51.66 -20.43 49.75
C PHE A 358 -52.00 -19.42 50.87
N ILE A 359 -51.85 -18.13 50.63
CA ILE A 359 -52.39 -17.07 51.47
C ILE A 359 -53.91 -17.07 51.24
N SER A 360 -54.62 -17.67 52.18
CA SER A 360 -56.10 -17.54 52.26
C SER A 360 -56.43 -16.14 52.75
N LEU A 361 -56.93 -15.30 51.88
CA LEU A 361 -57.54 -14.04 52.26
C LEU A 361 -58.98 -14.32 52.79
N GLU A 362 -59.10 -14.43 54.10
CA GLU A 362 -60.44 -14.35 54.77
C GLU A 362 -60.94 -12.92 54.63
N LEU A 363 -61.87 -12.72 53.72
CA LEU A 363 -62.74 -11.55 53.73
C LEU A 363 -63.84 -11.74 54.79
N LYS A 364 -63.79 -10.94 55.85
CA LYS A 364 -64.81 -10.84 56.89
C LYS A 364 -65.79 -9.80 56.43
N ASP A 365 -67.10 -10.21 56.40
CA ASP A 365 -68.25 -9.35 56.19
C ASP A 365 -68.39 -8.24 57.24
#